data_afa7ed4e6f2a349b279d12ce5fc0fc17
#
_entry.id   afa7ed4e6f2a349b279d12ce5fc0fc17
#
_cell.length_a   1.000
_cell.length_b   1.000
_cell.length_c   1.000
_cell.angle_alpha   90.00
_cell.angle_beta   90.00
_cell.angle_gamma   90.00
#
_symmetry.space_group_name_H-M   'P 1'
#
loop_
_entity.id
_entity.type
_entity.pdbx_description
1 polymer ?
#
loop_
_entity_poly.entity_id
_entity_poly.type
_entity_poly.pdbx_seq_one_letter_code
_entity_poly.pdbx_strand_id
1 'polypeptide(L)'
;MAIQRLSNSAPALAPKGTGLLEYQLVMQMKGRTVKRIAAAVALILLASALVGCRGMSDKYSKYSDSLFDVFNTLITVVAYTPSEKEFDSHFATMRERFRKLHQLYDIYNDYQGINNVKTINDHAGVQPVKVDREIIDLLLFAKDWYRRTGGKTNVAMGAVLQIWHDYREQGQSDPENAKLPPMEDLREAEKHTDIDKVIIDAENSTVYLADPEMSLDVGAVAKGYATEIVAREMAEAGLKSAVISSGGNIRAIGKPLDGVRERWGVGIQNPDESIVPDEQNVLDVIFINDASVASSGDYMRYYVVNGRVLHHIIDPATLMPADYYRAVTVMTAHAGVADFLSTTLFLLPYEQSRALAQSLDGVEAAWVMPDGEVKATDGMKAIMRSQGA
;
A
#
# COMPACT_ATOMS: atom_id res chain seq x y z
N MET A 1 11.60 46.74 52.40
CA MET A 1 12.21 46.70 51.08
C MET A 1 11.90 45.37 50.45
N ALA A 2 10.82 45.32 49.64
CA ALA A 2 10.29 44.12 49.03
C ALA A 2 10.75 44.06 47.57
N ILE A 3 11.17 42.89 47.10
CA ILE A 3 11.23 42.57 45.68
C ILE A 3 10.57 41.19 45.50
N GLN A 4 9.36 41.26 44.95
CA GLN A 4 8.58 40.12 44.46
C GLN A 4 9.30 39.49 43.24
N ARG A 5 9.51 38.19 43.26
CA ARG A 5 9.81 37.39 42.08
C ARG A 5 8.54 36.83 41.52
N LEU A 6 8.16 37.27 40.37
CA LEU A 6 7.11 36.65 39.53
C LEU A 6 7.72 35.42 38.84
N SER A 7 7.12 34.27 39.11
CA SER A 7 7.37 33.03 38.36
C SER A 7 6.56 33.06 37.09
N ASN A 8 7.19 33.17 35.94
CA ASN A 8 6.57 32.91 34.63
C ASN A 8 6.66 31.43 34.32
N SER A 9 5.55 30.73 34.52
CA SER A 9 5.31 29.43 33.92
C SER A 9 4.79 29.63 32.50
N ALA A 10 5.58 29.28 31.51
CA ALA A 10 5.15 29.22 30.12
C ALA A 10 4.19 28.04 29.92
N PRO A 11 3.09 28.22 29.19
CA PRO A 11 2.20 27.08 28.85
C PRO A 11 2.88 26.22 27.76
N ALA A 12 2.80 24.93 27.93
CA ALA A 12 3.19 23.93 26.94
C ALA A 12 2.39 24.15 25.65
N LEU A 13 3.09 24.29 24.55
CA LEU A 13 2.51 24.31 23.21
C LEU A 13 1.98 22.92 22.88
N ALA A 14 0.67 22.80 22.78
CA ALA A 14 0.01 21.66 22.15
C ALA A 14 0.37 21.63 20.65
N PRO A 15 0.56 20.45 20.04
CA PRO A 15 0.81 20.38 18.62
C PRO A 15 -0.42 20.89 17.86
N LYS A 16 -0.21 21.81 16.95
CA LYS A 16 -1.25 22.42 16.12
C LYS A 16 -1.83 21.33 15.20
N GLY A 17 -3.11 20.99 15.43
CA GLY A 17 -3.88 20.10 14.58
C GLY A 17 -4.16 20.72 13.21
N THR A 18 -3.22 20.59 12.28
CA THR A 18 -3.38 20.98 10.87
C THR A 18 -3.84 19.81 9.99
N GLY A 19 -3.60 18.58 10.37
CA GLY A 19 -3.92 17.41 9.54
C GLY A 19 -5.42 17.11 9.38
N LEU A 20 -6.25 17.37 10.40
CA LEU A 20 -7.70 17.10 10.33
C LEU A 20 -8.43 18.06 9.39
N LEU A 21 -8.02 19.32 9.35
CA LEU A 21 -8.60 20.33 8.45
C LEU A 21 -8.24 20.06 6.98
N GLU A 22 -7.04 19.57 6.73
CA GLU A 22 -6.61 19.20 5.36
C GLU A 22 -7.36 17.98 4.82
N TYR A 23 -7.60 16.96 5.65
CA TYR A 23 -8.35 15.77 5.25
C TYR A 23 -9.83 16.08 4.95
N GLN A 24 -10.46 16.92 5.76
CA GLN A 24 -11.84 17.38 5.50
C GLN A 24 -11.94 18.28 4.26
N LEU A 25 -10.91 19.08 3.96
CA LEU A 25 -10.86 19.87 2.72
C LEU A 25 -10.75 18.99 1.48
N VAL A 26 -9.99 17.89 1.53
CA VAL A 26 -9.85 16.94 0.42
C VAL A 26 -11.15 16.21 0.14
N MET A 27 -11.91 15.81 1.17
CA MET A 27 -13.20 15.14 1.00
C MET A 27 -14.33 16.09 0.55
N GLN A 28 -14.30 17.38 0.91
CA GLN A 28 -15.30 18.38 0.47
C GLN A 28 -15.05 18.94 -0.94
N MET A 29 -13.86 18.76 -1.50
CA MET A 29 -13.50 19.32 -2.80
C MET A 29 -13.90 18.42 -3.96
N LYS A 30 -15.21 18.13 -4.11
CA LYS A 30 -15.76 17.45 -5.29
C LYS A 30 -15.50 18.25 -6.58
N GLY A 31 -14.67 17.68 -7.45
CA GLY A 31 -14.81 17.82 -8.88
C GLY A 31 -14.01 18.90 -9.60
N ARG A 32 -13.75 20.09 -9.08
CA ARG A 32 -13.03 21.18 -9.80
C ARG A 32 -11.63 21.49 -9.30
N THR A 33 -11.40 21.33 -8.03
CA THR A 33 -10.11 21.68 -7.38
C THR A 33 -9.12 20.51 -7.45
N VAL A 34 -9.61 19.26 -7.40
CA VAL A 34 -8.77 18.06 -7.61
C VAL A 34 -8.12 18.07 -9.00
N LYS A 35 -8.86 18.50 -10.04
CA LYS A 35 -8.28 18.67 -11.40
C LYS A 35 -7.21 19.76 -11.47
N ARG A 36 -7.28 20.80 -10.64
CA ARG A 36 -6.29 21.87 -10.60
C ARG A 36 -5.04 21.50 -9.80
N ILE A 37 -5.17 20.70 -8.74
CA ILE A 37 -4.04 20.18 -7.97
C ILE A 37 -3.32 19.08 -8.75
N ALA A 38 -4.05 18.18 -9.41
CA ALA A 38 -3.46 17.19 -10.34
C ALA A 38 -2.71 17.87 -11.49
N ALA A 39 -3.23 18.97 -12.02
CA ALA A 39 -2.54 19.78 -13.03
C ALA A 39 -1.28 20.48 -12.48
N ALA A 40 -1.29 20.93 -11.22
CA ALA A 40 -0.13 21.58 -10.60
C ALA A 40 0.98 20.55 -10.29
N VAL A 41 0.65 19.36 -9.81
CA VAL A 41 1.62 18.26 -9.58
C VAL A 41 2.18 17.76 -10.92
N ALA A 42 1.36 17.66 -11.96
CA ALA A 42 1.83 17.35 -13.32
C ALA A 42 2.75 18.45 -13.88
N LEU A 43 2.49 19.74 -13.56
CA LEU A 43 3.34 20.86 -13.99
C LEU A 43 4.71 20.89 -13.28
N ILE A 44 4.79 20.51 -12.01
CA ILE A 44 6.07 20.46 -11.27
C ILE A 44 6.93 19.31 -11.80
N LEU A 45 6.33 18.17 -12.15
CA LEU A 45 7.03 17.06 -12.82
C LEU A 45 7.46 17.43 -14.28
N LEU A 46 6.76 18.37 -14.94
CA LEU A 46 7.16 18.87 -16.26
C LEU A 46 8.26 19.93 -16.20
N ALA A 47 8.33 20.75 -15.15
CA ALA A 47 9.32 21.83 -15.03
C ALA A 47 10.75 21.31 -14.80
N SER A 48 10.92 20.11 -14.19
CA SER A 48 12.23 19.45 -14.07
C SER A 48 12.75 18.84 -15.40
N ALA A 49 11.94 18.83 -16.45
CA ALA A 49 12.29 18.27 -17.76
C ALA A 49 12.99 19.26 -18.73
N LEU A 50 13.17 20.53 -18.37
CA LEU A 50 13.66 21.56 -19.30
C LEU A 50 15.14 21.91 -19.19
N VAL A 51 15.92 21.22 -18.33
CA VAL A 51 17.38 21.38 -18.29
C VAL A 51 18.05 20.02 -18.40
N GLY A 52 18.19 19.53 -19.61
CA GLY A 52 18.92 18.29 -19.91
C GLY A 52 19.61 18.36 -21.26
N CYS A 53 20.92 18.31 -21.24
CA CYS A 53 21.79 18.26 -22.42
C CYS A 53 21.31 17.24 -23.45
N ARG A 54 21.21 17.66 -24.72
CA ARG A 54 21.03 16.81 -25.90
C ARG A 54 22.22 15.84 -25.99
N GLY A 55 21.94 14.56 -25.69
CA GLY A 55 22.88 13.46 -25.85
C GLY A 55 22.12 12.14 -25.92
N MET A 56 21.88 11.67 -27.14
CA MET A 56 21.63 10.27 -27.55
C MET A 56 20.48 9.48 -26.84
N SER A 57 19.23 9.94 -26.98
CA SER A 57 18.05 9.08 -26.94
C SER A 57 16.91 9.64 -27.80
N ASP A 58 17.14 9.75 -29.11
CA ASP A 58 16.10 10.20 -30.06
C ASP A 58 14.95 9.18 -30.22
N LYS A 59 14.98 8.03 -29.55
CA LYS A 59 14.04 6.94 -29.76
C LYS A 59 12.90 6.85 -28.72
N TYR A 60 13.13 7.30 -27.49
CA TYR A 60 12.18 7.17 -26.38
C TYR A 60 11.97 8.51 -25.69
N SER A 61 10.71 8.83 -25.40
CA SER A 61 10.33 9.99 -24.61
C SER A 61 9.60 9.57 -23.34
N LYS A 62 9.74 10.37 -22.28
CA LYS A 62 9.07 10.13 -20.98
C LYS A 62 7.64 10.64 -21.05
N TYR A 63 6.69 9.77 -20.70
CA TYR A 63 5.29 10.10 -20.51
C TYR A 63 4.81 9.65 -19.15
N SER A 64 3.74 10.29 -18.64
CA SER A 64 3.13 9.90 -17.37
C SER A 64 1.65 10.23 -17.36
N ASP A 65 0.86 9.37 -16.70
CA ASP A 65 -0.56 9.60 -16.43
C ASP A 65 -0.96 8.89 -15.14
N SER A 66 -2.17 9.19 -14.63
CA SER A 66 -2.65 8.68 -13.35
C SER A 66 -4.15 8.39 -13.40
N LEU A 67 -4.58 7.39 -12.59
CA LEU A 67 -5.98 7.06 -12.34
C LEU A 67 -6.27 7.03 -10.83
N PHE A 68 -7.51 7.37 -10.45
CA PHE A 68 -7.93 7.60 -9.06
C PHE A 68 -9.13 6.75 -8.62
N ASP A 69 -9.72 6.02 -9.55
CA ASP A 69 -11.03 5.37 -9.39
C ASP A 69 -10.94 3.88 -9.05
N VAL A 70 -9.76 3.41 -8.65
CA VAL A 70 -9.49 1.99 -8.34
C VAL A 70 -8.68 1.84 -7.05
N PHE A 71 -8.95 0.79 -6.29
CA PHE A 71 -8.26 0.43 -5.04
C PHE A 71 -8.20 1.55 -3.98
N ASN A 72 -9.11 2.54 -4.07
CA ASN A 72 -9.14 3.72 -3.18
C ASN A 72 -7.78 4.41 -3.06
N THR A 73 -7.03 4.50 -4.16
CA THR A 73 -5.69 5.08 -4.18
C THR A 73 -5.40 5.77 -5.52
N LEU A 74 -4.32 6.57 -5.54
CA LEU A 74 -3.74 7.08 -6.76
C LEU A 74 -2.85 6.00 -7.38
N ILE A 75 -3.10 5.67 -8.65
CA ILE A 75 -2.18 4.87 -9.46
C ILE A 75 -1.52 5.78 -10.49
N THR A 76 -0.20 5.88 -10.44
CA THR A 76 0.60 6.68 -11.37
C THR A 76 1.47 5.75 -12.21
N VAL A 77 1.52 6.01 -13.50
CA VAL A 77 2.38 5.33 -14.47
C VAL A 77 3.34 6.35 -15.07
N VAL A 78 4.63 6.03 -15.00
CA VAL A 78 5.69 6.74 -15.74
C VAL A 78 6.32 5.73 -16.69
N ALA A 79 6.38 6.04 -17.99
CA ALA A 79 6.99 5.15 -18.96
C ALA A 79 7.82 5.91 -20.01
N TYR A 80 8.77 5.19 -20.61
CA TYR A 80 9.52 5.64 -21.78
C TYR A 80 9.04 4.86 -22.99
N THR A 81 8.36 5.54 -23.93
CA THR A 81 7.84 4.97 -25.16
C THR A 81 8.32 5.75 -26.37
N PRO A 82 8.34 5.13 -27.57
CA PRO A 82 8.71 5.81 -28.82
C PRO A 82 7.78 6.99 -29.17
N SER A 83 6.54 6.98 -28.71
CA SER A 83 5.55 8.04 -28.97
C SER A 83 4.51 8.11 -27.85
N GLU A 84 3.87 9.28 -27.73
CA GLU A 84 2.72 9.50 -26.83
C GLU A 84 1.56 8.53 -27.16
N LYS A 85 1.27 8.32 -28.43
CA LYS A 85 0.24 7.39 -28.90
C LYS A 85 0.48 5.95 -28.38
N GLU A 86 1.71 5.49 -28.33
CA GLU A 86 2.07 4.18 -27.79
C GLU A 86 1.88 4.15 -26.26
N PHE A 87 2.30 5.22 -25.56
CA PHE A 87 2.04 5.37 -24.14
C PHE A 87 0.54 5.35 -23.84
N ASP A 88 -0.27 6.15 -24.53
CA ASP A 88 -1.74 6.24 -24.36
C ASP A 88 -2.40 4.87 -24.56
N SER A 89 -1.95 4.11 -25.55
CA SER A 89 -2.46 2.75 -25.80
C SER A 89 -2.16 1.80 -24.63
N HIS A 90 -0.93 1.79 -24.12
CA HIS A 90 -0.58 1.00 -22.94
C HIS A 90 -1.34 1.47 -21.70
N PHE A 91 -1.43 2.78 -21.48
CA PHE A 91 -2.12 3.34 -20.32
C PHE A 91 -3.61 3.04 -20.32
N ALA A 92 -4.26 3.10 -21.48
CA ALA A 92 -5.68 2.72 -21.64
C ALA A 92 -5.90 1.24 -21.25
N THR A 93 -5.02 0.35 -21.72
CA THR A 93 -5.07 -1.08 -21.36
C THR A 93 -4.85 -1.30 -19.86
N MET A 94 -3.84 -0.64 -19.26
CA MET A 94 -3.60 -0.71 -17.82
C MET A 94 -4.83 -0.26 -17.01
N ARG A 95 -5.46 0.84 -17.41
CA ARG A 95 -6.66 1.39 -16.75
C ARG A 95 -7.79 0.39 -16.72
N GLU A 96 -8.12 -0.20 -17.86
CA GLU A 96 -9.18 -1.22 -17.94
C GLU A 96 -8.84 -2.45 -17.10
N ARG A 97 -7.57 -2.88 -17.11
CA ARG A 97 -7.11 -4.04 -16.36
C ARG A 97 -7.16 -3.80 -14.86
N PHE A 98 -6.70 -2.64 -14.37
CA PHE A 98 -6.82 -2.24 -12.97
C PHE A 98 -8.28 -2.15 -12.52
N ARG A 99 -9.19 -1.61 -13.36
CA ARG A 99 -10.63 -1.56 -13.05
C ARG A 99 -11.23 -2.95 -12.89
N LYS A 100 -10.89 -3.88 -13.80
CA LYS A 100 -11.35 -5.27 -13.66
C LYS A 100 -10.86 -5.89 -12.36
N LEU A 101 -9.57 -5.79 -12.06
CA LEU A 101 -8.98 -6.37 -10.85
C LEU A 101 -9.53 -5.71 -9.57
N HIS A 102 -9.76 -4.39 -9.59
CA HIS A 102 -10.44 -3.69 -8.49
C HIS A 102 -11.83 -4.29 -8.23
N GLN A 103 -12.65 -4.46 -9.26
CA GLN A 103 -13.99 -5.03 -9.11
C GLN A 103 -13.96 -6.47 -8.57
N LEU A 104 -13.00 -7.28 -9.01
CA LEU A 104 -12.83 -8.65 -8.55
C LEU A 104 -12.40 -8.75 -7.08
N TYR A 105 -11.53 -7.85 -6.64
CA TYR A 105 -10.94 -7.88 -5.28
C TYR A 105 -11.69 -7.00 -4.28
N ASP A 106 -12.77 -6.30 -4.71
CA ASP A 106 -13.58 -5.46 -3.84
C ASP A 106 -14.35 -6.30 -2.81
N ILE A 107 -14.26 -5.87 -1.54
CA ILE A 107 -14.95 -6.46 -0.39
C ILE A 107 -16.16 -5.64 0.07
N TYR A 108 -16.42 -4.48 -0.56
CA TYR A 108 -17.44 -3.53 -0.13
C TYR A 108 -18.60 -3.39 -1.12
N ASN A 109 -18.35 -3.46 -2.41
CA ASN A 109 -19.34 -3.13 -3.45
C ASN A 109 -19.67 -4.34 -4.33
N ASP A 110 -20.93 -4.37 -4.79
CA ASP A 110 -21.41 -5.32 -5.79
C ASP A 110 -21.27 -4.74 -7.20
N TYR A 111 -20.96 -5.59 -8.16
CA TYR A 111 -20.87 -5.25 -9.57
C TYR A 111 -21.73 -6.20 -10.40
N GLN A 112 -22.55 -5.64 -11.29
CA GLN A 112 -23.47 -6.44 -12.08
C GLN A 112 -22.73 -7.51 -12.92
N GLY A 113 -23.08 -8.76 -12.70
CA GLY A 113 -22.51 -9.90 -13.44
C GLY A 113 -21.11 -10.32 -13.00
N ILE A 114 -20.59 -9.78 -11.88
CA ILE A 114 -19.28 -10.12 -11.31
C ILE A 114 -19.50 -10.71 -9.92
N ASN A 115 -19.02 -11.92 -9.71
CA ASN A 115 -18.84 -12.49 -8.38
C ASN A 115 -17.44 -12.12 -7.92
N ASN A 116 -17.34 -11.25 -6.91
CA ASN A 116 -16.10 -10.73 -6.35
C ASN A 116 -15.85 -11.26 -4.92
N VAL A 117 -14.87 -10.71 -4.22
CA VAL A 117 -14.57 -11.12 -2.83
C VAL A 117 -15.74 -10.79 -1.90
N LYS A 118 -16.47 -9.67 -2.11
CA LYS A 118 -17.70 -9.40 -1.36
C LYS A 118 -18.74 -10.48 -1.55
N THR A 119 -18.96 -10.94 -2.78
CA THR A 119 -19.91 -12.03 -3.07
C THR A 119 -19.53 -13.31 -2.32
N ILE A 120 -18.21 -13.63 -2.19
CA ILE A 120 -17.74 -14.75 -1.39
C ILE A 120 -18.10 -14.55 0.08
N ASN A 121 -17.84 -13.36 0.64
CA ASN A 121 -18.15 -13.01 2.03
C ASN A 121 -19.66 -13.11 2.33
N ASP A 122 -20.50 -12.59 1.44
CA ASP A 122 -21.97 -12.63 1.60
C ASP A 122 -22.55 -14.06 1.57
N HIS A 123 -21.81 -15.04 1.06
CA HIS A 123 -22.22 -16.45 1.00
C HIS A 123 -21.47 -17.36 1.98
N ALA A 124 -20.78 -16.75 2.97
CA ALA A 124 -20.08 -17.51 4.00
C ALA A 124 -21.03 -18.47 4.73
N GLY A 125 -20.61 -19.74 4.91
CA GLY A 125 -21.41 -20.80 5.52
C GLY A 125 -22.61 -21.29 4.69
N VAL A 126 -22.91 -20.67 3.54
CA VAL A 126 -24.11 -20.99 2.73
C VAL A 126 -23.78 -21.91 1.58
N GLN A 127 -22.90 -21.50 0.67
CA GLN A 127 -22.55 -22.26 -0.53
C GLN A 127 -21.24 -21.81 -1.17
N PRO A 128 -20.58 -22.68 -1.96
CA PRO A 128 -19.46 -22.26 -2.80
C PRO A 128 -19.88 -21.22 -3.84
N VAL A 129 -19.06 -20.20 -4.03
CA VAL A 129 -19.24 -19.13 -5.03
C VAL A 129 -18.30 -19.36 -6.19
N LYS A 130 -18.85 -19.41 -7.41
CA LYS A 130 -18.04 -19.45 -8.64
C LYS A 130 -17.48 -18.06 -8.93
N VAL A 131 -16.17 -17.97 -9.14
CA VAL A 131 -15.44 -16.69 -9.30
C VAL A 131 -14.48 -16.74 -10.48
N ASP A 132 -13.98 -15.57 -10.89
CA ASP A 132 -12.92 -15.44 -11.89
C ASP A 132 -11.61 -16.10 -11.40
N ARG A 133 -10.82 -16.61 -12.32
CA ARG A 133 -9.53 -17.26 -12.05
C ARG A 133 -8.58 -16.36 -11.27
N GLU A 134 -8.61 -15.06 -11.51
CA GLU A 134 -7.78 -14.08 -10.80
C GLU A 134 -8.04 -14.05 -9.29
N ILE A 135 -9.26 -14.31 -8.84
CA ILE A 135 -9.58 -14.42 -7.40
C ILE A 135 -9.00 -15.72 -6.83
N ILE A 136 -9.14 -16.81 -7.55
CA ILE A 136 -8.56 -18.12 -7.16
C ILE A 136 -7.03 -17.97 -6.98
N ASP A 137 -6.36 -17.38 -7.96
CA ASP A 137 -4.91 -17.23 -7.96
C ASP A 137 -4.44 -16.30 -6.83
N LEU A 138 -5.16 -15.19 -6.57
CA LEU A 138 -4.87 -14.31 -5.44
C LEU A 138 -4.99 -15.03 -4.10
N LEU A 139 -6.08 -15.80 -3.90
CA LEU A 139 -6.31 -16.49 -2.63
C LEU A 139 -5.33 -17.65 -2.41
N LEU A 140 -5.00 -18.40 -3.45
CA LEU A 140 -3.94 -19.43 -3.39
C LEU A 140 -2.58 -18.80 -3.06
N PHE A 141 -2.24 -17.69 -3.71
CA PHE A 141 -1.04 -16.92 -3.42
C PHE A 141 -1.01 -16.46 -1.95
N ALA A 142 -2.09 -15.88 -1.45
CA ALA A 142 -2.19 -15.42 -0.07
C ALA A 142 -2.06 -16.56 0.94
N LYS A 143 -2.71 -17.73 0.69
CA LYS A 143 -2.58 -18.93 1.53
C LYS A 143 -1.16 -19.51 1.52
N ASP A 144 -0.48 -19.53 0.38
CA ASP A 144 0.91 -19.98 0.29
C ASP A 144 1.84 -19.10 1.12
N TRP A 145 1.76 -17.77 0.93
CA TRP A 145 2.56 -16.82 1.69
C TRP A 145 2.22 -16.79 3.18
N TYR A 146 0.95 -16.96 3.56
CA TYR A 146 0.55 -17.16 4.95
C TYR A 146 1.33 -18.29 5.62
N ARG A 147 1.37 -19.47 4.96
CA ARG A 147 2.08 -20.64 5.49
C ARG A 147 3.59 -20.42 5.55
N ARG A 148 4.17 -19.85 4.51
CA ARG A 148 5.62 -19.59 4.41
C ARG A 148 6.13 -18.57 5.43
N THR A 149 5.27 -17.70 5.91
CA THR A 149 5.64 -16.57 6.80
C THR A 149 5.13 -16.71 8.24
N GLY A 150 4.66 -17.90 8.62
CA GLY A 150 4.22 -18.18 9.98
C GLY A 150 2.89 -17.53 10.37
N GLY A 151 2.05 -17.17 9.40
CA GLY A 151 0.63 -16.86 9.62
C GLY A 151 0.31 -15.43 10.07
N LYS A 152 1.25 -14.50 10.04
CA LYS A 152 1.02 -13.12 10.52
C LYS A 152 0.11 -12.30 9.61
N THR A 153 0.27 -12.38 8.30
CA THR A 153 -0.66 -11.74 7.34
C THR A 153 -1.70 -12.75 6.90
N ASN A 154 -2.94 -12.54 7.32
CA ASN A 154 -4.03 -13.49 7.12
C ASN A 154 -5.22 -12.82 6.41
N VAL A 155 -5.49 -13.24 5.18
CA VAL A 155 -6.65 -12.72 4.42
C VAL A 155 -8.01 -13.18 4.97
N ALA A 156 -8.05 -14.14 5.89
CA ALA A 156 -9.27 -14.56 6.57
C ALA A 156 -9.57 -13.73 7.85
N MET A 157 -8.84 -12.65 8.11
CA MET A 157 -9.08 -11.77 9.25
C MET A 157 -10.21 -10.75 9.03
N GLY A 158 -10.99 -10.86 7.97
CA GLY A 158 -12.01 -9.87 7.63
C GLY A 158 -12.98 -9.55 8.76
N ALA A 159 -13.42 -10.53 9.55
CA ALA A 159 -14.31 -10.31 10.69
C ALA A 159 -13.71 -9.35 11.74
N VAL A 160 -12.43 -9.50 12.08
CA VAL A 160 -11.73 -8.60 13.01
C VAL A 160 -11.47 -7.24 12.36
N LEU A 161 -11.02 -7.22 11.11
CA LEU A 161 -10.66 -5.99 10.39
C LEU A 161 -11.89 -5.12 10.10
N GLN A 162 -13.09 -5.72 9.92
CA GLN A 162 -14.34 -4.98 9.76
C GLN A 162 -14.68 -4.18 11.01
N ILE A 163 -14.53 -4.76 12.20
CA ILE A 163 -14.75 -4.03 13.47
C ILE A 163 -13.80 -2.82 13.54
N TRP A 164 -12.51 -3.00 13.26
CA TRP A 164 -11.54 -1.90 13.23
C TRP A 164 -11.85 -0.86 12.16
N HIS A 165 -12.36 -1.28 11.01
CA HIS A 165 -12.80 -0.39 9.94
C HIS A 165 -13.94 0.51 10.42
N ASP A 166 -14.99 -0.06 11.02
CA ASP A 166 -16.17 0.67 11.48
C ASP A 166 -15.81 1.69 12.57
N TYR A 167 -14.98 1.31 13.53
CA TYR A 167 -14.50 2.22 14.57
C TYR A 167 -13.61 3.33 14.02
N ARG A 168 -12.79 3.05 13.00
CA ARG A 168 -11.98 4.07 12.34
C ARG A 168 -12.87 5.07 11.57
N GLU A 169 -13.85 4.60 10.80
CA GLU A 169 -14.79 5.47 10.07
C GLU A 169 -15.58 6.37 11.03
N GLN A 170 -16.06 5.81 12.13
CA GLN A 170 -16.75 6.57 13.19
C GLN A 170 -15.79 7.58 13.84
N GLY A 171 -14.59 7.15 14.22
CA GLY A 171 -13.61 8.02 14.87
C GLY A 171 -13.05 9.11 13.97
N GLN A 172 -13.04 8.91 12.65
CA GLN A 172 -12.69 9.96 11.69
C GLN A 172 -13.85 10.93 11.45
N SER A 173 -15.09 10.45 11.49
CA SER A 173 -16.29 11.30 11.33
C SER A 173 -16.62 12.11 12.60
N ASP A 174 -16.34 11.55 13.78
CA ASP A 174 -16.57 12.18 15.10
C ASP A 174 -15.35 11.96 16.02
N PRO A 175 -14.26 12.73 15.85
CA PRO A 175 -13.01 12.54 16.59
C PRO A 175 -13.14 12.76 18.11
N GLU A 176 -14.10 13.58 18.56
CA GLU A 176 -14.31 13.87 19.98
C GLU A 176 -14.90 12.66 20.73
N ASN A 177 -15.67 11.83 20.03
CA ASN A 177 -16.30 10.63 20.56
C ASN A 177 -15.64 9.33 20.07
N ALA A 178 -14.45 9.43 19.47
CA ALA A 178 -13.71 8.26 18.99
C ALA A 178 -13.40 7.27 20.12
N LYS A 179 -13.59 5.97 19.85
CA LYS A 179 -13.44 4.90 20.84
C LYS A 179 -12.60 3.76 20.28
N LEU A 180 -12.09 2.94 21.20
CA LEU A 180 -11.52 1.63 20.88
C LEU A 180 -12.65 0.60 20.70
N PRO A 181 -12.50 -0.36 19.79
CA PRO A 181 -13.35 -1.54 19.78
C PRO A 181 -13.28 -2.28 21.12
N PRO A 182 -14.40 -2.83 21.64
CA PRO A 182 -14.37 -3.72 22.80
C PRO A 182 -13.51 -4.95 22.50
N MET A 183 -12.62 -5.30 23.42
CA MET A 183 -11.75 -6.48 23.24
C MET A 183 -12.55 -7.78 23.20
N GLU A 184 -13.73 -7.82 23.82
CA GLU A 184 -14.63 -8.97 23.78
C GLU A 184 -15.12 -9.23 22.33
N ASP A 185 -15.56 -8.16 21.63
CA ASP A 185 -16.02 -8.25 20.23
C ASP A 185 -14.89 -8.71 19.30
N LEU A 186 -13.67 -8.19 19.52
CA LEU A 186 -12.49 -8.59 18.74
C LEU A 186 -12.13 -10.06 18.96
N ARG A 187 -12.22 -10.57 20.19
CA ARG A 187 -11.97 -11.98 20.52
C ARG A 187 -13.04 -12.92 19.98
N GLU A 188 -14.28 -12.45 19.90
CA GLU A 188 -15.35 -13.22 19.28
C GLU A 188 -15.08 -13.34 17.77
N ALA A 189 -14.81 -12.21 17.11
CA ALA A 189 -14.48 -12.19 15.69
C ALA A 189 -13.21 -12.98 15.33
N GLU A 190 -12.22 -13.05 16.22
CA GLU A 190 -10.98 -13.84 16.03
C GLU A 190 -11.28 -15.33 15.80
N LYS A 191 -12.34 -15.89 16.41
CA LYS A 191 -12.70 -17.31 16.25
C LYS A 191 -13.08 -17.67 14.80
N HIS A 192 -13.37 -16.67 13.98
CA HIS A 192 -13.79 -16.77 12.58
C HIS A 192 -12.68 -16.42 11.58
N THR A 193 -11.39 -16.54 11.99
CA THR A 193 -10.22 -16.17 11.16
C THR A 193 -9.38 -17.35 10.70
N ASP A 194 -9.86 -18.58 10.85
CA ASP A 194 -9.13 -19.79 10.46
C ASP A 194 -9.03 -19.90 8.93
N ILE A 195 -7.85 -19.62 8.37
CA ILE A 195 -7.62 -19.64 6.92
C ILE A 195 -7.83 -21.02 6.28
N ASP A 196 -7.79 -22.10 7.05
CA ASP A 196 -8.04 -23.44 6.51
C ASP A 196 -9.53 -23.69 6.23
N LYS A 197 -10.41 -22.89 6.79
CA LYS A 197 -11.85 -22.86 6.44
C LYS A 197 -12.14 -22.11 5.13
N VAL A 198 -11.15 -21.45 4.52
CA VAL A 198 -11.24 -20.91 3.15
C VAL A 198 -10.94 -22.02 2.17
N ILE A 199 -11.98 -22.66 1.65
CA ILE A 199 -11.90 -23.82 0.75
C ILE A 199 -11.89 -23.31 -0.70
N ILE A 200 -10.82 -23.60 -1.44
CA ILE A 200 -10.62 -23.17 -2.82
C ILE A 200 -10.59 -24.41 -3.71
N ASP A 201 -11.53 -24.49 -4.64
CA ASP A 201 -11.55 -25.47 -5.72
C ASP A 201 -11.06 -24.79 -7.01
N ALA A 202 -9.79 -24.97 -7.32
CA ALA A 202 -9.16 -24.33 -8.47
C ALA A 202 -9.61 -24.93 -9.82
N GLU A 203 -10.09 -26.17 -9.84
CA GLU A 203 -10.57 -26.84 -11.06
C GLU A 203 -11.94 -26.29 -11.46
N ASN A 204 -12.85 -26.15 -10.48
CA ASN A 204 -14.18 -25.63 -10.71
C ASN A 204 -14.28 -24.10 -10.57
N SER A 205 -13.19 -23.43 -10.21
CA SER A 205 -13.12 -21.98 -9.94
C SER A 205 -14.15 -21.55 -8.90
N THR A 206 -14.20 -22.25 -7.75
CA THR A 206 -15.10 -21.90 -6.66
C THR A 206 -14.36 -21.65 -5.36
N VAL A 207 -14.93 -20.77 -4.53
CA VAL A 207 -14.47 -20.46 -3.16
C VAL A 207 -15.63 -20.64 -2.21
N TYR A 208 -15.39 -21.33 -1.09
CA TYR A 208 -16.36 -21.52 -0.01
C TYR A 208 -15.73 -21.17 1.34
N LEU A 209 -16.37 -20.30 2.09
CA LEU A 209 -16.04 -20.02 3.48
C LEU A 209 -16.89 -20.96 4.35
N ALA A 210 -16.23 -21.93 5.00
CA ALA A 210 -16.92 -22.98 5.77
C ALA A 210 -17.46 -22.48 7.13
N ASP A 211 -17.13 -21.26 7.52
CA ASP A 211 -17.59 -20.60 8.74
C ASP A 211 -18.52 -19.44 8.35
N PRO A 212 -19.79 -19.40 8.82
CA PRO A 212 -20.77 -18.39 8.41
C PRO A 212 -20.44 -16.95 8.88
N GLU A 213 -19.60 -16.80 9.90
CA GLU A 213 -19.18 -15.49 10.43
C GLU A 213 -17.79 -15.06 9.91
N MET A 214 -17.17 -15.90 9.07
CA MET A 214 -15.89 -15.56 8.43
C MET A 214 -16.08 -14.55 7.31
N SER A 215 -15.11 -13.68 7.14
CA SER A 215 -14.98 -12.86 5.94
C SER A 215 -13.52 -12.72 5.50
N LEU A 216 -13.33 -12.52 4.21
CA LEU A 216 -12.04 -12.25 3.60
C LEU A 216 -11.79 -10.74 3.57
N ASP A 217 -10.55 -10.35 3.89
CA ASP A 217 -9.98 -9.03 3.59
C ASP A 217 -8.65 -9.24 2.86
N VAL A 218 -8.60 -8.82 1.61
CA VAL A 218 -7.42 -8.98 0.74
C VAL A 218 -6.56 -7.70 0.67
N GLY A 219 -6.85 -6.69 1.50
CA GLY A 219 -6.21 -5.37 1.47
C GLY A 219 -4.69 -5.39 1.63
N ALA A 220 -4.13 -6.38 2.32
CA ALA A 220 -2.70 -6.55 2.54
C ALA A 220 -1.93 -7.15 1.33
N VAL A 221 -2.62 -7.51 0.24
CA VAL A 221 -2.00 -8.19 -0.90
C VAL A 221 -2.57 -7.77 -2.26
N ALA A 222 -3.82 -7.34 -2.30
CA ALA A 222 -4.55 -7.13 -3.56
C ALA A 222 -3.93 -6.04 -4.45
N LYS A 223 -3.41 -4.96 -3.87
CA LYS A 223 -2.82 -3.85 -4.64
C LYS A 223 -1.51 -4.25 -5.32
N GLY A 224 -0.60 -4.85 -4.55
CA GLY A 224 0.67 -5.33 -5.09
C GLY A 224 0.46 -6.45 -6.11
N TYR A 225 -0.46 -7.38 -5.82
CA TYR A 225 -0.78 -8.49 -6.73
C TYR A 225 -1.39 -8.00 -8.05
N ALA A 226 -2.33 -7.05 -8.00
CA ALA A 226 -2.89 -6.41 -9.19
C ALA A 226 -1.81 -5.65 -9.98
N THR A 227 -0.92 -4.92 -9.29
CA THR A 227 0.18 -4.19 -9.91
C THR A 227 1.14 -5.14 -10.64
N GLU A 228 1.45 -6.31 -10.07
CA GLU A 228 2.27 -7.32 -10.71
C GLU A 228 1.63 -7.89 -11.98
N ILE A 229 0.34 -8.23 -11.92
CA ILE A 229 -0.41 -8.72 -13.09
C ILE A 229 -0.33 -7.71 -14.24
N VAL A 230 -0.68 -6.45 -13.95
CA VAL A 230 -0.69 -5.38 -14.95
C VAL A 230 0.72 -5.14 -15.51
N ALA A 231 1.74 -5.08 -14.65
CA ALA A 231 3.10 -4.85 -15.09
C ALA A 231 3.62 -5.98 -15.99
N ARG A 232 3.34 -7.23 -15.64
CA ARG A 232 3.71 -8.40 -16.46
C ARG A 232 3.00 -8.39 -17.81
N GLU A 233 1.69 -8.19 -17.83
CA GLU A 233 0.91 -8.11 -19.06
C GLU A 233 1.42 -6.99 -19.98
N MET A 234 1.81 -5.82 -19.42
CA MET A 234 2.39 -4.72 -20.21
C MET A 234 3.78 -5.03 -20.74
N ALA A 235 4.62 -5.68 -19.96
CA ALA A 235 5.94 -6.12 -20.43
C ALA A 235 5.80 -7.15 -21.57
N GLU A 236 4.89 -8.10 -21.47
CA GLU A 236 4.55 -9.07 -22.52
C GLU A 236 3.97 -8.37 -23.77
N ALA A 237 3.21 -7.28 -23.59
CA ALA A 237 2.72 -6.42 -24.67
C ALA A 237 3.80 -5.49 -25.28
N GLY A 238 5.05 -5.58 -24.83
CA GLY A 238 6.20 -4.87 -25.41
C GLY A 238 6.61 -3.58 -24.70
N LEU A 239 5.99 -3.20 -23.57
CA LEU A 239 6.43 -2.05 -22.77
C LEU A 239 7.76 -2.40 -22.07
N LYS A 240 8.83 -1.66 -22.42
CA LYS A 240 10.21 -1.99 -22.03
C LYS A 240 10.71 -1.20 -20.82
N SER A 241 10.09 -0.09 -20.52
CA SER A 241 10.58 0.85 -19.52
C SER A 241 9.41 1.59 -18.88
N ALA A 242 9.07 1.23 -17.65
CA ALA A 242 8.03 1.90 -16.90
C ALA A 242 8.20 1.73 -15.38
N VAL A 243 7.57 2.62 -14.62
CA VAL A 243 7.26 2.46 -13.20
C VAL A 243 5.77 2.64 -13.02
N ILE A 244 5.14 1.65 -12.37
CA ILE A 244 3.75 1.69 -11.94
C ILE A 244 3.76 1.83 -10.42
N SER A 245 3.12 2.88 -9.89
CA SER A 245 2.97 3.14 -8.46
C SER A 245 1.50 3.10 -8.08
N SER A 246 1.10 2.13 -7.27
CA SER A 246 -0.29 1.92 -6.82
C SER A 246 -0.38 2.16 -5.32
N GLY A 247 -0.51 3.44 -4.90
CA GLY A 247 -0.63 3.81 -3.49
C GLY A 247 0.52 3.31 -2.62
N GLY A 248 1.77 3.43 -3.10
CA GLY A 248 2.97 2.98 -2.39
C GLY A 248 3.45 1.57 -2.76
N ASN A 249 2.68 0.82 -3.55
CA ASN A 249 3.14 -0.42 -4.18
C ASN A 249 3.71 -0.08 -5.55
N ILE A 250 5.02 -0.25 -5.73
CA ILE A 250 5.76 0.16 -6.91
C ILE A 250 6.27 -1.07 -7.64
N ARG A 251 6.10 -1.08 -8.97
CA ARG A 251 6.68 -2.09 -9.86
C ARG A 251 7.42 -1.41 -11.02
N ALA A 252 8.72 -1.68 -11.13
CA ALA A 252 9.54 -1.20 -12.22
C ALA A 252 9.65 -2.27 -13.32
N ILE A 253 9.49 -1.86 -14.57
CA ILE A 253 9.72 -2.66 -15.79
C ILE A 253 10.98 -2.11 -16.46
N GLY A 254 12.01 -2.94 -16.62
CA GLY A 254 13.28 -2.55 -17.20
C GLY A 254 13.95 -1.39 -16.48
N LYS A 255 14.80 -0.64 -17.18
CA LYS A 255 15.47 0.55 -16.69
C LYS A 255 14.94 1.82 -17.39
N PRO A 256 15.20 3.04 -16.85
CA PRO A 256 14.90 4.28 -17.56
C PRO A 256 15.58 4.31 -18.94
N LEU A 257 14.85 4.75 -19.97
CA LEU A 257 15.38 4.88 -21.34
C LEU A 257 15.63 6.36 -21.70
N ASP A 258 16.13 7.15 -20.74
CA ASP A 258 16.48 8.57 -20.93
C ASP A 258 17.93 8.77 -21.39
N GLY A 259 18.71 7.69 -21.50
CA GLY A 259 20.11 7.75 -21.90
C GLY A 259 21.06 8.25 -20.81
N VAL A 260 20.57 8.49 -19.59
CA VAL A 260 21.35 9.03 -18.46
C VAL A 260 21.32 8.09 -17.26
N ARG A 261 20.13 7.69 -16.83
CA ARG A 261 19.94 6.87 -15.63
C ARG A 261 20.01 5.37 -15.97
N GLU A 262 20.72 4.62 -15.15
CA GLU A 262 20.81 3.17 -15.27
C GLU A 262 19.80 2.45 -14.39
N ARG A 263 19.18 3.14 -13.41
CA ARG A 263 18.21 2.58 -12.47
C ARG A 263 17.08 3.58 -12.16
N TRP A 264 15.92 3.07 -11.81
CA TRP A 264 14.81 3.85 -11.27
C TRP A 264 15.09 4.22 -9.82
N GLY A 265 14.91 5.49 -9.47
CA GLY A 265 14.92 5.93 -8.08
C GLY A 265 13.53 5.85 -7.47
N VAL A 266 13.39 5.16 -6.34
CA VAL A 266 12.17 5.03 -5.55
C VAL A 266 12.41 5.63 -4.18
N GLY A 267 11.61 6.63 -3.79
CA GLY A 267 11.69 7.26 -2.49
C GLY A 267 11.12 6.38 -1.38
N ILE A 268 11.84 6.26 -0.27
CA ILE A 268 11.31 5.75 1.01
C ILE A 268 10.70 6.93 1.75
N GLN A 269 9.38 6.90 1.95
CA GLN A 269 8.65 8.00 2.58
C GLN A 269 9.06 8.21 4.04
N ASN A 270 9.17 9.49 4.44
CA ASN A 270 9.29 9.87 5.84
C ASN A 270 7.91 9.80 6.51
N PRO A 271 7.70 8.94 7.54
CA PRO A 271 6.42 8.85 8.23
C PRO A 271 6.02 10.10 9.02
N ASP A 272 6.95 11.02 9.28
CA ASP A 272 6.69 12.28 10.01
C ASP A 272 6.25 13.43 9.10
N GLU A 273 6.32 13.23 7.79
CA GLU A 273 6.03 14.26 6.80
C GLU A 273 4.69 14.03 6.10
N SER A 274 4.22 15.06 5.39
CA SER A 274 2.98 14.97 4.61
C SER A 274 3.03 13.85 3.56
N ILE A 275 1.89 13.18 3.36
CA ILE A 275 1.69 12.14 2.33
C ILE A 275 1.82 12.73 0.90
N VAL A 276 1.81 14.05 0.75
CA VAL A 276 2.01 14.70 -0.56
C VAL A 276 3.45 14.46 -1.01
N PRO A 277 3.65 13.83 -2.19
CA PRO A 277 4.98 13.57 -2.70
C PRO A 277 5.77 14.87 -2.89
N ASP A 278 6.83 15.03 -2.10
CA ASP A 278 7.84 16.08 -2.24
C ASP A 278 9.20 15.39 -2.10
N GLU A 279 10.19 15.83 -2.88
CA GLU A 279 11.57 15.30 -2.79
C GLU A 279 12.19 15.52 -1.40
N GLN A 280 11.67 16.48 -0.63
CA GLN A 280 12.08 16.76 0.74
C GLN A 280 11.45 15.81 1.77
N ASN A 281 10.37 15.10 1.40
CA ASN A 281 9.61 14.23 2.29
C ASN A 281 10.06 12.75 2.23
N VAL A 282 11.25 12.49 1.69
CA VAL A 282 11.80 11.13 1.61
C VAL A 282 12.95 10.95 2.61
N LEU A 283 12.95 9.83 3.32
CA LEU A 283 14.06 9.43 4.18
C LEU A 283 15.30 9.05 3.36
N ASP A 284 15.06 8.33 2.26
CA ASP A 284 16.11 7.90 1.33
C ASP A 284 15.52 7.57 -0.04
N VAL A 285 16.39 7.31 -1.00
CA VAL A 285 16.03 6.80 -2.33
C VAL A 285 16.73 5.48 -2.56
N ILE A 286 15.99 4.46 -2.98
CA ILE A 286 16.54 3.17 -3.42
C ILE A 286 16.52 3.08 -4.95
N PHE A 287 17.52 2.42 -5.52
CA PHE A 287 17.69 2.30 -6.96
C PHE A 287 17.44 0.88 -7.42
N ILE A 288 16.43 0.70 -8.28
CA ILE A 288 15.95 -0.62 -8.73
C ILE A 288 15.78 -0.70 -10.25
N ASN A 289 15.83 -1.92 -10.80
CA ASN A 289 15.34 -2.29 -12.14
C ASN A 289 14.64 -3.64 -12.03
N ASP A 290 13.58 -3.85 -12.83
CA ASP A 290 12.79 -5.11 -12.86
C ASP A 290 12.42 -5.65 -11.47
N ALA A 291 12.18 -4.76 -10.52
CA ALA A 291 11.88 -5.07 -9.13
C ALA A 291 10.65 -4.30 -8.65
N SER A 292 10.21 -4.67 -7.48
CA SER A 292 9.04 -4.09 -6.81
C SER A 292 9.42 -3.59 -5.42
N VAL A 293 8.75 -2.53 -4.99
CA VAL A 293 8.89 -1.96 -3.65
C VAL A 293 7.50 -1.75 -3.08
N ALA A 294 7.28 -2.16 -1.84
CA ALA A 294 6.06 -1.85 -1.10
C ALA A 294 6.39 -1.36 0.32
N SER A 295 5.60 -0.44 0.81
CA SER A 295 5.75 0.08 2.17
C SER A 295 4.43 -0.03 2.95
N SER A 296 4.53 -0.53 4.17
CA SER A 296 3.48 -0.51 5.20
C SER A 296 3.87 0.48 6.28
N GLY A 297 2.91 1.29 6.78
CA GLY A 297 3.20 2.31 7.78
C GLY A 297 2.00 2.71 8.63
N ASP A 298 2.28 3.29 9.80
CA ASP A 298 1.31 3.73 10.80
C ASP A 298 0.57 5.02 10.41
N TYR A 299 1.08 5.77 9.43
CA TYR A 299 0.67 7.11 9.03
C TYR A 299 -0.40 7.17 7.93
N MET A 300 -0.78 6.02 7.34
CA MET A 300 -1.65 6.01 6.15
C MET A 300 -3.15 6.06 6.48
N ARG A 301 -3.65 5.13 7.26
CA ARG A 301 -5.07 4.97 7.59
C ARG A 301 -5.22 4.78 9.08
N TYR A 302 -5.44 5.85 9.80
CA TYR A 302 -5.54 5.86 11.25
C TYR A 302 -6.66 6.75 11.75
N TYR A 303 -6.99 6.60 13.03
CA TYR A 303 -7.78 7.55 13.82
C TYR A 303 -7.12 7.71 15.20
N VAL A 304 -7.59 8.65 16.00
CA VAL A 304 -6.96 8.98 17.28
C VAL A 304 -7.95 8.82 18.42
N VAL A 305 -7.56 8.10 19.45
CA VAL A 305 -8.34 7.95 20.70
C VAL A 305 -7.46 8.36 21.87
N ASN A 306 -7.87 9.36 22.64
CA ASN A 306 -7.11 9.86 23.80
C ASN A 306 -5.64 10.15 23.51
N GLY A 307 -5.33 10.70 22.33
CA GLY A 307 -3.97 11.02 21.88
C GLY A 307 -3.16 9.82 21.34
N ARG A 308 -3.72 8.62 21.35
CA ARG A 308 -3.09 7.42 20.76
C ARG A 308 -3.53 7.27 19.32
N VAL A 309 -2.56 7.15 18.42
CA VAL A 309 -2.78 6.82 16.98
C VAL A 309 -3.10 5.34 16.86
N LEU A 310 -4.19 5.03 16.16
CA LEU A 310 -4.68 3.67 15.92
C LEU A 310 -4.79 3.46 14.40
N HIS A 311 -3.78 2.84 13.83
CA HIS A 311 -3.71 2.58 12.40
C HIS A 311 -4.34 1.22 12.03
N HIS A 312 -4.44 0.94 10.74
CA HIS A 312 -5.19 -0.18 10.16
C HIS A 312 -4.43 -1.52 10.12
N ILE A 313 -3.16 -1.58 10.51
CA ILE A 313 -2.36 -2.82 10.47
C ILE A 313 -2.49 -3.50 11.82
N ILE A 314 -3.38 -4.49 11.89
CA ILE A 314 -3.76 -5.17 13.13
C ILE A 314 -2.94 -6.44 13.30
N ASP A 315 -2.28 -6.59 14.45
CA ASP A 315 -1.56 -7.83 14.80
C ASP A 315 -2.57 -8.90 15.22
N PRO A 316 -2.63 -10.05 14.52
CA PRO A 316 -3.53 -11.14 14.86
C PRO A 316 -3.32 -11.72 16.27
N ALA A 317 -2.14 -11.56 16.85
CA ALA A 317 -1.84 -12.08 18.19
C ALA A 317 -2.39 -11.18 19.32
N THR A 318 -2.50 -9.88 19.08
CA THR A 318 -2.97 -8.90 20.09
C THR A 318 -4.34 -8.34 19.76
N LEU A 319 -4.80 -8.50 18.51
CA LEU A 319 -6.01 -7.91 17.93
C LEU A 319 -5.99 -6.37 17.95
N MET A 320 -4.81 -5.77 18.13
CA MET A 320 -4.57 -4.33 18.21
C MET A 320 -3.63 -3.87 17.08
N PRO A 321 -3.62 -2.57 16.74
CA PRO A 321 -2.60 -2.02 15.86
C PRO A 321 -1.19 -2.36 16.35
N ALA A 322 -0.34 -2.87 15.47
CA ALA A 322 1.05 -3.17 15.82
C ALA A 322 1.85 -1.87 16.06
N ASP A 323 2.83 -1.90 16.96
CA ASP A 323 3.57 -0.72 17.41
C ASP A 323 5.10 -0.89 17.33
N TYR A 324 5.56 -1.87 16.56
CA TYR A 324 6.99 -2.16 16.41
C TYR A 324 7.74 -1.12 15.57
N TYR A 325 7.06 -0.49 14.60
CA TYR A 325 7.66 0.39 13.59
C TYR A 325 6.74 1.56 13.24
N ARG A 326 7.35 2.61 12.67
CA ARG A 326 6.67 3.68 11.95
C ARG A 326 6.39 3.26 10.49
N ALA A 327 7.38 2.60 9.87
CA ALA A 327 7.25 2.07 8.52
C ALA A 327 8.14 0.85 8.29
N VAL A 328 7.73 -0.03 7.37
CA VAL A 328 8.55 -1.11 6.82
C VAL A 328 8.44 -1.09 5.31
N THR A 329 9.60 -1.00 4.64
CA THR A 329 9.71 -1.04 3.17
C THR A 329 10.35 -2.35 2.76
N VAL A 330 9.73 -3.04 1.80
CA VAL A 330 10.23 -4.30 1.23
C VAL A 330 10.51 -4.13 -0.24
N MET A 331 11.67 -4.62 -0.70
CA MET A 331 12.05 -4.77 -2.11
C MET A 331 12.17 -6.25 -2.46
N THR A 332 11.57 -6.64 -3.59
CA THR A 332 11.68 -7.99 -4.17
C THR A 332 11.30 -7.94 -5.66
N ALA A 333 11.43 -9.05 -6.37
CA ALA A 333 11.10 -9.11 -7.79
C ALA A 333 9.59 -9.02 -8.10
N HIS A 334 8.70 -9.40 -7.15
CA HIS A 334 7.26 -9.55 -7.39
C HIS A 334 6.44 -8.61 -6.50
N ALA A 335 5.62 -7.74 -7.09
CA ALA A 335 4.91 -6.69 -6.35
C ALA A 335 3.89 -7.24 -5.32
N GLY A 336 3.22 -8.34 -5.61
CA GLY A 336 2.33 -9.00 -4.62
C GLY A 336 3.09 -9.56 -3.43
N VAL A 337 4.33 -10.05 -3.63
CA VAL A 337 5.20 -10.50 -2.53
C VAL A 337 5.66 -9.31 -1.69
N ALA A 338 6.06 -8.20 -2.33
CA ALA A 338 6.45 -6.99 -1.63
C ALA A 338 5.31 -6.44 -0.75
N ASP A 339 4.07 -6.36 -1.30
CA ASP A 339 2.87 -5.90 -0.56
C ASP A 339 2.58 -6.80 0.64
N PHE A 340 2.52 -8.12 0.42
CA PHE A 340 2.28 -9.10 1.48
C PHE A 340 3.35 -9.05 2.58
N LEU A 341 4.64 -9.03 2.18
CA LEU A 341 5.75 -9.05 3.13
C LEU A 341 5.91 -7.72 3.86
N SER A 342 5.62 -6.58 3.26
CA SER A 342 5.68 -5.29 3.97
C SER A 342 4.74 -5.28 5.18
N THR A 343 3.54 -5.87 5.05
CA THR A 343 2.60 -6.07 6.15
C THR A 343 3.09 -7.14 7.13
N THR A 344 3.57 -8.28 6.64
CA THR A 344 4.06 -9.37 7.52
C THR A 344 5.22 -8.91 8.40
N LEU A 345 6.22 -8.24 7.79
CA LEU A 345 7.39 -7.75 8.51
C LEU A 345 7.03 -6.64 9.50
N PHE A 346 6.02 -5.84 9.20
CA PHE A 346 5.50 -4.82 10.11
C PHE A 346 4.83 -5.43 11.35
N LEU A 347 4.26 -6.62 11.24
CA LEU A 347 3.57 -7.36 12.31
C LEU A 347 4.49 -8.22 13.18
N LEU A 348 5.80 -8.18 12.97
CA LEU A 348 6.78 -8.99 13.72
C LEU A 348 7.75 -8.09 14.50
N PRO A 349 8.16 -8.46 15.73
CA PRO A 349 9.29 -7.83 16.41
C PRO A 349 10.55 -7.83 15.52
N TYR A 350 11.41 -6.83 15.67
CA TYR A 350 12.53 -6.56 14.75
C TYR A 350 13.42 -7.78 14.46
N GLU A 351 13.82 -8.53 15.47
CA GLU A 351 14.71 -9.69 15.27
C GLU A 351 14.03 -10.79 14.45
N GLN A 352 12.74 -11.03 14.67
CA GLN A 352 11.95 -11.99 13.89
C GLN A 352 11.69 -11.48 12.47
N SER A 353 11.33 -10.21 12.34
CA SER A 353 11.11 -9.53 11.07
C SER A 353 12.37 -9.57 10.19
N ARG A 354 13.52 -9.23 10.76
CA ARG A 354 14.81 -9.28 10.07
C ARG A 354 15.19 -10.70 9.68
N ALA A 355 15.06 -11.66 10.61
CA ALA A 355 15.37 -13.06 10.34
C ALA A 355 14.50 -13.63 9.22
N LEU A 356 13.19 -13.30 9.19
CA LEU A 356 12.30 -13.70 8.10
C LEU A 356 12.74 -13.09 6.77
N ALA A 357 12.99 -11.78 6.71
CA ALA A 357 13.46 -11.12 5.49
C ALA A 357 14.74 -11.76 4.94
N GLN A 358 15.71 -12.05 5.82
CA GLN A 358 16.99 -12.67 5.45
C GLN A 358 16.86 -14.15 5.06
N SER A 359 15.80 -14.84 5.46
CA SER A 359 15.54 -16.24 5.09
C SER A 359 14.90 -16.41 3.70
N LEU A 360 14.45 -15.33 3.08
CA LEU A 360 13.75 -15.34 1.81
C LEU A 360 14.66 -14.81 0.71
N ASP A 361 14.91 -15.62 -0.31
CA ASP A 361 15.77 -15.24 -1.44
C ASP A 361 15.20 -14.03 -2.20
N GLY A 362 16.07 -13.04 -2.46
CA GLY A 362 15.72 -11.84 -3.22
C GLY A 362 14.79 -10.87 -2.49
N VAL A 363 14.65 -11.00 -1.17
CA VAL A 363 13.89 -10.07 -0.33
C VAL A 363 14.85 -9.19 0.45
N GLU A 364 14.69 -7.87 0.27
CA GLU A 364 15.42 -6.86 1.03
C GLU A 364 14.43 -5.95 1.75
N ALA A 365 14.80 -5.47 2.95
CA ALA A 365 13.90 -4.68 3.76
C ALA A 365 14.60 -3.53 4.50
N ALA A 366 13.82 -2.46 4.74
CA ALA A 366 14.18 -1.35 5.62
C ALA A 366 13.06 -1.10 6.62
N TRP A 367 13.44 -0.79 7.86
CA TRP A 367 12.54 -0.53 8.98
C TRP A 367 12.79 0.87 9.52
N VAL A 368 11.75 1.68 9.65
CA VAL A 368 11.78 2.93 10.41
C VAL A 368 11.28 2.63 11.81
N MET A 369 12.17 2.70 12.78
CA MET A 369 11.89 2.42 14.17
C MET A 369 11.04 3.53 14.82
N PRO A 370 10.40 3.30 15.99
CA PRO A 370 9.59 4.31 16.66
C PRO A 370 10.34 5.60 17.03
N ASP A 371 11.65 5.52 17.24
CA ASP A 371 12.54 6.66 17.51
C ASP A 371 13.10 7.34 16.26
N GLY A 372 12.70 6.88 15.06
CA GLY A 372 13.16 7.39 13.77
C GLY A 372 14.44 6.74 13.24
N GLU A 373 15.09 5.81 14.00
CA GLU A 373 16.24 5.07 13.48
C GLU A 373 15.84 4.25 12.25
N VAL A 374 16.64 4.28 11.19
CA VAL A 374 16.44 3.47 9.99
C VAL A 374 17.38 2.27 10.02
N LYS A 375 16.82 1.07 10.09
CA LYS A 375 17.53 -0.20 9.96
C LYS A 375 17.26 -0.81 8.60
N ALA A 376 18.25 -1.52 8.03
CA ALA A 376 18.06 -2.15 6.71
C ALA A 376 18.90 -3.43 6.60
N THR A 377 18.47 -4.35 5.74
CA THR A 377 19.27 -5.49 5.30
C THR A 377 20.47 -5.01 4.47
N ASP A 378 21.50 -5.84 4.35
CA ASP A 378 22.72 -5.43 3.64
C ASP A 378 22.48 -5.22 2.14
N GLY A 379 21.60 -6.03 1.51
CA GLY A 379 21.21 -5.81 0.12
C GLY A 379 20.36 -4.56 -0.07
N MET A 380 19.50 -4.20 0.89
CA MET A 380 18.79 -2.92 0.85
C MET A 380 19.77 -1.74 0.95
N LYS A 381 20.74 -1.78 1.86
CA LYS A 381 21.79 -0.75 1.98
C LYS A 381 22.55 -0.56 0.67
N ALA A 382 22.89 -1.66 -0.02
CA ALA A 382 23.62 -1.62 -1.28
C ALA A 382 22.91 -0.89 -2.43
N ILE A 383 21.61 -0.63 -2.31
CA ILE A 383 20.81 0.09 -3.29
C ILE A 383 20.29 1.44 -2.76
N MET A 384 20.62 1.84 -1.54
CA MET A 384 20.23 3.12 -0.93
C MET A 384 21.19 4.24 -1.34
N ARG A 385 20.64 5.41 -1.70
CA ARG A 385 21.42 6.61 -2.04
C ARG A 385 22.31 7.07 -0.88
N SER A 386 21.81 7.05 0.35
CA SER A 386 22.57 7.43 1.54
C SER A 386 23.79 6.53 1.80
N GLN A 387 23.83 5.34 1.22
CA GLN A 387 24.92 4.39 1.32
C GLN A 387 25.85 4.38 0.10
N GLY A 388 25.65 5.32 -0.84
CA GLY A 388 26.51 5.54 -2.00
C GLY A 388 26.12 4.76 -3.26
N ALA A 389 24.88 4.26 -3.35
CA ALA A 389 24.38 3.52 -4.50
C ALA A 389 24.13 4.42 -5.74
#